data_c1f238f3ccadaccda139d04992bc7d6d
#
_entry.id   c1f238f3ccadaccda139d04992bc7d6d
#
_cell.length_a   1.000
_cell.length_b   1.000
_cell.length_c   1.000
_cell.angle_alpha   90.00
_cell.angle_beta   90.00
_cell.angle_gamma   90.00
#
_symmetry.space_group_name_H-M   'P 1'
#
loop_
_entity.id
_entity.type
_entity.pdbx_description
1 polymer ?
#
loop_
_entity_poly.entity_id
_entity_poly.type
_entity_poly.pdbx_seq_one_letter_code
_entity_poly.pdbx_strand_id
1 'polypeptide(L)'
;MSPSIRALPGTTPLVLDSPHSGVVYSPDFNYACGLATLRQAEDTHVEKLYNFAPGLGVAWVEALFPRAYLDANRNTTEIDESLLDAPWPGPVETDPVVMSKVRLGKGLIWRATDDGAPIYQRVLTVAEVQARIASCWQPYHAAVAQAIDAAHARHGYSIHINCHSMPAVASNFATDFPGEEHADFVVGDRDGSTASTALTQRIRSHLAGLGYSVAYNHPYKGVELVRRYSNPGQHRHSIQLEINRTLYMDERTLEITGGFTALQASLRSLVALLLQTDPRAL
;
A
#
# COMPACT_ATOMS: atom_id res chain seq x y z
N MET A 1 16.70 18.30 4.77
CA MET A 1 16.02 17.27 3.93
C MET A 1 14.53 17.45 4.08
N SER A 2 13.79 17.38 2.99
CA SER A 2 12.32 17.34 3.06
C SER A 2 11.87 16.08 3.79
N PRO A 3 10.74 16.09 4.52
CA PRO A 3 10.23 14.89 5.18
C PRO A 3 9.93 13.81 4.13
N SER A 4 10.24 12.55 4.46
CA SER A 4 9.93 11.40 3.60
C SER A 4 8.51 10.86 3.81
N ILE A 5 7.88 11.23 4.92
CA ILE A 5 6.54 10.79 5.29
C ILE A 5 5.71 11.96 5.83
N ARG A 6 4.40 11.80 5.82
CA ARG A 6 3.46 12.57 6.63
C ARG A 6 2.72 11.64 7.57
N ALA A 7 2.79 11.92 8.87
CA ALA A 7 2.09 11.16 9.89
C ALA A 7 1.23 12.09 10.75
N LEU A 8 -0.05 11.79 10.87
CA LEU A 8 -1.02 12.51 11.67
C LEU A 8 -1.56 11.55 12.75
N PRO A 9 -1.40 11.89 14.04
CA PRO A 9 -1.88 11.05 15.11
C PRO A 9 -3.41 10.98 15.14
N GLY A 10 -3.95 9.84 15.59
CA GLY A 10 -5.38 9.64 15.78
C GLY A 10 -5.79 9.52 17.23
N THR A 11 -7.09 9.58 17.45
CA THR A 11 -7.73 9.37 18.75
C THR A 11 -8.69 8.19 18.77
N THR A 12 -8.91 7.56 17.63
CA THR A 12 -9.81 6.42 17.40
C THR A 12 -9.02 5.11 17.27
N PRO A 13 -9.65 3.94 17.29
CA PRO A 13 -8.98 2.67 17.06
C PRO A 13 -8.61 2.41 15.59
N LEU A 14 -9.03 3.28 14.66
CA LEU A 14 -8.79 3.14 13.24
C LEU A 14 -7.50 3.86 12.82
N VAL A 15 -6.67 3.15 12.07
CA VAL A 15 -5.42 3.63 11.46
C VAL A 15 -5.51 3.41 9.96
N LEU A 16 -5.23 4.42 9.17
CA LEU A 16 -5.12 4.33 7.73
C LEU A 16 -3.70 4.68 7.30
N ASP A 17 -3.17 3.97 6.31
CA ASP A 17 -1.90 4.32 5.70
C ASP A 17 -1.96 4.25 4.17
N SER A 18 -1.12 5.02 3.48
CA SER A 18 -0.95 5.01 2.04
C SER A 18 0.55 4.96 1.69
N PRO A 19 1.08 3.78 1.38
CA PRO A 19 2.52 3.58 1.14
C PRO A 19 2.95 4.00 -0.27
N HIS A 20 2.03 4.17 -1.22
CA HIS A 20 2.34 4.24 -2.64
C HIS A 20 1.81 5.49 -3.37
N SER A 21 1.20 6.45 -2.66
CA SER A 21 0.69 7.69 -3.25
C SER A 21 1.72 8.82 -3.34
N GLY A 22 2.95 8.58 -2.88
CA GLY A 22 4.00 9.60 -2.85
C GLY A 22 4.50 10.02 -4.22
N VAL A 23 4.65 11.34 -4.40
CA VAL A 23 5.03 11.99 -5.67
C VAL A 23 6.28 12.87 -5.55
N VAL A 24 7.01 12.80 -4.42
CA VAL A 24 8.25 13.58 -4.22
C VAL A 24 9.43 12.79 -4.77
N TYR A 25 9.77 13.10 -6.01
CA TYR A 25 10.91 12.49 -6.72
C TYR A 25 12.20 13.20 -6.33
N SER A 26 12.98 12.57 -5.45
CA SER A 26 14.28 13.09 -5.04
C SER A 26 15.30 13.07 -6.20
N PRO A 27 16.18 14.09 -6.32
CA PRO A 27 17.22 14.12 -7.36
C PRO A 27 18.16 12.89 -7.33
N ASP A 28 18.39 12.29 -6.17
CA ASP A 28 19.23 11.09 -6.01
C ASP A 28 18.56 9.81 -6.55
N PHE A 29 17.29 9.86 -6.90
CA PHE A 29 16.64 8.75 -7.58
C PHE A 29 17.34 8.42 -8.90
N ASN A 30 17.69 9.46 -9.68
CA ASN A 30 18.46 9.33 -10.90
C ASN A 30 17.97 8.19 -11.80
N TYR A 31 16.65 8.18 -12.05
CA TYR A 31 16.00 7.22 -12.95
C TYR A 31 16.25 7.59 -14.42
N ALA A 32 16.22 6.59 -15.30
CA ALA A 32 16.49 6.75 -16.74
C ALA A 32 15.25 6.67 -17.64
N CYS A 33 14.13 6.15 -17.10
CA CYS A 33 12.87 6.06 -17.84
C CYS A 33 12.11 7.40 -17.86
N GLY A 34 11.05 7.50 -18.69
CA GLY A 34 10.18 8.67 -18.70
C GLY A 34 9.41 8.83 -17.37
N LEU A 35 9.31 10.06 -16.86
CA LEU A 35 8.56 10.33 -15.61
C LEU A 35 7.09 9.89 -15.71
N ALA A 36 6.45 10.10 -16.87
CA ALA A 36 5.05 9.69 -17.06
C ALA A 36 4.87 8.17 -16.92
N THR A 37 5.80 7.37 -17.48
CA THR A 37 5.80 5.91 -17.32
C THR A 37 6.06 5.51 -15.88
N LEU A 38 7.00 6.16 -15.20
CA LEU A 38 7.33 5.88 -13.81
C LEU A 38 6.14 6.15 -12.87
N ARG A 39 5.38 7.22 -13.14
CA ARG A 39 4.19 7.59 -12.37
C ARG A 39 3.02 6.63 -12.53
N GLN A 40 2.97 5.80 -13.55
CA GLN A 40 1.95 4.76 -13.69
C GLN A 40 2.01 3.72 -12.55
N ALA A 41 3.17 3.60 -11.89
CA ALA A 41 3.36 2.74 -10.74
C ALA A 41 2.71 3.27 -9.45
N GLU A 42 2.41 4.59 -9.38
CA GLU A 42 1.85 5.22 -8.20
C GLU A 42 0.38 4.79 -7.95
N ASP A 43 0.00 4.72 -6.69
CA ASP A 43 -1.40 4.68 -6.27
C ASP A 43 -1.92 6.13 -6.20
N THR A 44 -1.93 6.78 -7.37
CA THR A 44 -2.16 8.22 -7.52
C THR A 44 -3.49 8.63 -6.91
N HIS A 45 -3.49 9.73 -6.14
CA HIS A 45 -4.65 10.32 -5.46
C HIS A 45 -5.27 9.52 -4.31
N VAL A 46 -4.72 8.37 -3.91
CA VAL A 46 -5.25 7.62 -2.75
C VAL A 46 -5.20 8.50 -1.50
N GLU A 47 -4.15 9.29 -1.30
CA GLU A 47 -4.04 10.24 -0.19
C GLU A 47 -5.15 11.29 -0.20
N LYS A 48 -5.64 11.69 -1.39
CA LYS A 48 -6.74 12.64 -1.53
C LYS A 48 -8.09 12.00 -1.24
N LEU A 49 -8.26 10.72 -1.63
CA LEU A 49 -9.49 9.98 -1.34
C LEU A 49 -9.76 9.88 0.17
N TYR A 50 -8.70 9.78 0.98
CA TYR A 50 -8.81 9.64 2.43
C TYR A 50 -8.49 10.91 3.22
N ASN A 51 -8.30 12.07 2.58
CA ASN A 51 -7.91 13.33 3.24
C ASN A 51 -8.86 13.80 4.34
N PHE A 52 -10.08 13.29 4.37
CA PHE A 52 -11.08 13.56 5.40
C PHE A 52 -10.86 12.79 6.71
N ALA A 53 -10.13 11.68 6.67
CA ALA A 53 -10.05 10.74 7.78
C ALA A 53 -9.41 11.34 9.06
N PRO A 54 -8.34 12.16 8.99
CA PRO A 54 -7.79 12.82 10.17
C PRO A 54 -8.80 13.73 10.90
N GLY A 55 -9.70 14.38 10.15
CA GLY A 55 -10.78 15.19 10.73
C GLY A 55 -11.82 14.41 11.53
N LEU A 56 -11.82 13.07 11.40
CA LEU A 56 -12.63 12.14 12.18
C LEU A 56 -11.86 11.50 13.34
N GLY A 57 -10.63 11.96 13.61
CA GLY A 57 -9.77 11.41 14.64
C GLY A 57 -9.06 10.09 14.24
N VAL A 58 -9.06 9.74 12.97
CA VAL A 58 -8.35 8.56 12.43
C VAL A 58 -6.88 8.90 12.26
N ALA A 59 -5.98 8.01 12.70
CA ALA A 59 -4.56 8.16 12.43
C ALA A 59 -4.29 7.97 10.92
N TRP A 60 -3.41 8.79 10.36
CA TRP A 60 -3.03 8.74 8.95
C TRP A 60 -1.52 8.72 8.80
N VAL A 61 -1.00 7.80 7.98
CA VAL A 61 0.41 7.75 7.61
C VAL A 61 0.52 7.64 6.09
N GLU A 62 1.31 8.52 5.46
CA GLU A 62 1.55 8.45 4.01
C GLU A 62 3.03 8.55 3.69
N ALA A 63 3.49 7.76 2.72
CA ALA A 63 4.77 7.95 2.07
C ALA A 63 4.70 9.16 1.14
N LEU A 64 5.72 10.03 1.18
CA LEU A 64 5.84 11.14 0.24
C LEU A 64 6.77 10.79 -0.93
N PHE A 65 7.61 9.76 -0.77
CA PHE A 65 8.47 9.20 -1.82
C PHE A 65 7.69 8.23 -2.72
N PRO A 66 8.06 8.13 -4.01
CA PRO A 66 7.40 7.20 -4.93
C PRO A 66 7.79 5.75 -4.63
N ARG A 67 6.84 4.81 -4.78
CA ARG A 67 7.09 3.38 -4.53
C ARG A 67 8.21 2.79 -5.37
N ALA A 68 8.46 3.34 -6.56
CA ALA A 68 9.53 2.86 -7.42
C ALA A 68 10.93 3.23 -6.89
N TYR A 69 11.04 4.31 -6.07
CA TYR A 69 12.26 4.68 -5.37
C TYR A 69 12.57 3.73 -4.22
N LEU A 70 11.53 3.41 -3.43
CA LEU A 70 11.53 2.41 -2.38
C LEU A 70 10.08 1.98 -2.11
N ASP A 71 9.78 0.69 -2.17
CA ASP A 71 8.45 0.16 -1.88
C ASP A 71 8.29 -0.11 -0.38
N ALA A 72 7.57 0.78 0.31
CA ALA A 72 7.32 0.64 1.75
C ALA A 72 6.46 -0.57 2.12
N ASN A 73 5.75 -1.17 1.15
CA ASN A 73 4.97 -2.40 1.36
C ASN A 73 5.77 -3.66 0.98
N ARG A 74 7.13 -3.59 1.02
CA ARG A 74 8.05 -4.71 0.85
C ARG A 74 8.92 -4.89 2.08
N ASN A 75 9.38 -6.13 2.31
CA ASN A 75 10.37 -6.40 3.35
C ASN A 75 11.75 -5.92 2.90
N THR A 76 12.59 -5.49 3.84
CA THR A 76 13.97 -5.10 3.56
C THR A 76 14.86 -6.27 3.08
N THR A 77 14.37 -7.50 3.14
CA THR A 77 15.01 -8.70 2.58
C THR A 77 14.66 -8.94 1.10
N GLU A 78 13.65 -8.25 0.55
CA GLU A 78 13.21 -8.40 -0.85
C GLU A 78 14.13 -7.61 -1.79
N ILE A 79 15.43 -7.93 -1.76
CA ILE A 79 16.48 -7.26 -2.52
C ILE A 79 16.74 -7.99 -3.84
N ASP A 80 16.80 -7.21 -4.92
CA ASP A 80 17.33 -7.67 -6.21
C ASP A 80 18.84 -7.37 -6.28
N GLU A 81 19.67 -8.36 -5.95
CA GLU A 81 21.12 -8.20 -5.97
C GLU A 81 21.68 -7.90 -7.36
N SER A 82 20.94 -8.23 -8.43
CA SER A 82 21.35 -7.91 -9.81
C SER A 82 21.36 -6.39 -10.09
N LEU A 83 20.71 -5.61 -9.25
CA LEU A 83 20.67 -4.15 -9.33
C LEU A 83 21.87 -3.50 -8.59
N LEU A 84 22.64 -4.25 -7.82
CA LEU A 84 23.66 -3.73 -6.91
C LEU A 84 25.09 -3.86 -7.46
N ASP A 85 25.95 -2.94 -7.02
CA ASP A 85 27.40 -2.93 -7.35
C ASP A 85 28.20 -3.96 -6.54
N ALA A 86 27.63 -4.48 -5.43
CA ALA A 86 28.24 -5.49 -4.57
C ALA A 86 27.16 -6.36 -3.93
N PRO A 87 27.52 -7.56 -3.41
CA PRO A 87 26.59 -8.42 -2.66
C PRO A 87 25.94 -7.68 -1.48
N TRP A 88 24.65 -7.94 -1.26
CA TRP A 88 23.94 -7.33 -0.14
C TRP A 88 24.48 -7.84 1.20
N PRO A 89 24.84 -6.96 2.16
CA PRO A 89 25.47 -7.39 3.42
C PRO A 89 24.49 -7.94 4.45
N GLY A 90 23.20 -7.91 4.17
CA GLY A 90 22.12 -8.39 5.06
C GLY A 90 21.45 -9.65 4.54
N PRO A 91 20.40 -10.12 5.22
CA PRO A 91 19.60 -11.24 4.74
C PRO A 91 18.86 -10.87 3.44
N VAL A 92 18.79 -11.84 2.53
CA VAL A 92 18.00 -11.78 1.29
C VAL A 92 16.89 -12.81 1.40
N GLU A 93 15.70 -12.46 0.89
CA GLU A 93 14.56 -13.38 0.86
C GLU A 93 14.84 -14.58 -0.02
N THR A 94 14.37 -15.74 0.40
CA THR A 94 14.59 -17.02 -0.33
C THR A 94 13.28 -17.70 -0.74
N ASP A 95 12.12 -17.26 -0.23
CA ASP A 95 10.83 -17.82 -0.62
C ASP A 95 10.59 -17.56 -2.11
N PRO A 96 10.43 -18.61 -2.94
CA PRO A 96 10.25 -18.47 -4.39
C PRO A 96 9.00 -17.63 -4.77
N VAL A 97 7.95 -17.66 -3.95
CA VAL A 97 6.70 -16.93 -4.19
C VAL A 97 6.94 -15.43 -3.98
N VAL A 98 7.60 -15.05 -2.88
CA VAL A 98 7.95 -13.66 -2.61
C VAL A 98 8.95 -13.16 -3.66
N MET A 99 9.98 -13.95 -3.96
CA MET A 99 11.01 -13.62 -4.95
C MET A 99 10.48 -13.54 -6.39
N SER A 100 9.28 -14.04 -6.68
CA SER A 100 8.66 -13.89 -7.99
C SER A 100 8.50 -12.41 -8.37
N LYS A 101 8.08 -11.58 -7.42
CA LYS A 101 7.94 -10.11 -7.62
C LYS A 101 9.30 -9.42 -7.76
N VAL A 102 10.29 -9.83 -6.99
CA VAL A 102 11.67 -9.31 -7.10
C VAL A 102 12.24 -9.59 -8.49
N ARG A 103 12.07 -10.82 -9.02
CA ARG A 103 12.52 -11.20 -10.37
C ARG A 103 11.87 -10.37 -11.47
N LEU A 104 10.62 -9.93 -11.27
CA LEU A 104 9.95 -8.96 -12.17
C LEU A 104 10.50 -7.53 -12.04
N GLY A 105 11.45 -7.30 -11.15
CA GLY A 105 11.98 -5.97 -10.87
C GLY A 105 11.10 -5.14 -9.94
N LYS A 106 10.28 -5.77 -9.09
CA LYS A 106 9.36 -5.12 -8.14
C LYS A 106 9.61 -5.56 -6.70
N GLY A 107 10.89 -5.60 -6.32
CA GLY A 107 11.35 -5.81 -4.96
C GLY A 107 11.26 -4.54 -4.11
N LEU A 108 12.07 -4.46 -3.05
CA LEU A 108 12.16 -3.27 -2.19
C LEU A 108 12.54 -2.02 -2.99
N ILE A 109 13.47 -2.15 -3.93
CA ILE A 109 13.80 -1.13 -4.93
C ILE A 109 13.33 -1.65 -6.29
N TRP A 110 12.51 -0.88 -6.98
CA TRP A 110 12.01 -1.31 -8.28
C TRP A 110 13.08 -1.15 -9.35
N ARG A 111 13.31 -2.21 -10.13
CA ARG A 111 14.22 -2.23 -11.27
C ARG A 111 13.50 -1.94 -12.60
N ALA A 112 12.23 -2.31 -12.69
CA ALA A 112 11.42 -2.19 -13.89
C ALA A 112 10.05 -1.58 -13.60
N THR A 113 9.51 -0.85 -14.56
CA THR A 113 8.14 -0.30 -14.58
C THR A 113 7.10 -1.39 -14.86
N ASP A 114 5.81 -1.04 -14.84
CA ASP A 114 4.71 -1.99 -15.08
C ASP A 114 4.65 -2.51 -16.53
N ASP A 115 5.26 -1.78 -17.47
CA ASP A 115 5.42 -2.19 -18.87
C ASP A 115 6.77 -2.89 -19.14
N GLY A 116 7.56 -3.15 -18.08
CA GLY A 116 8.84 -3.86 -18.15
C GLY A 116 10.04 -2.99 -18.55
N ALA A 117 9.86 -1.66 -18.72
CA ALA A 117 10.98 -0.77 -19.03
C ALA A 117 11.94 -0.65 -17.82
N PRO A 118 13.27 -0.63 -18.06
CA PRO A 118 14.23 -0.48 -16.97
C PRO A 118 14.16 0.92 -16.36
N ILE A 119 14.12 0.99 -15.02
CA ILE A 119 14.11 2.27 -14.30
C ILE A 119 15.50 2.88 -14.25
N TYR A 120 16.55 2.07 -14.16
CA TYR A 120 17.94 2.54 -14.11
C TYR A 120 18.73 2.06 -15.32
N GLN A 121 19.68 2.90 -15.78
CA GLN A 121 20.75 2.54 -16.73
C GLN A 121 22.09 2.37 -16.01
N ARG A 122 22.06 2.13 -14.72
CA ARG A 122 23.22 1.93 -13.84
C ARG A 122 22.89 0.91 -12.77
N VAL A 123 23.88 0.38 -12.12
CA VAL A 123 23.75 -0.31 -10.84
C VAL A 123 23.65 0.71 -9.71
N LEU A 124 23.00 0.33 -8.63
CA LEU A 124 22.96 1.10 -7.38
C LEU A 124 24.07 0.62 -6.45
N THR A 125 24.61 1.52 -5.65
CA THR A 125 25.51 1.11 -4.59
C THR A 125 24.72 0.52 -3.41
N VAL A 126 25.30 -0.42 -2.70
CA VAL A 126 24.75 -0.93 -1.43
C VAL A 126 24.45 0.24 -0.47
N ALA A 127 25.34 1.23 -0.40
CA ALA A 127 25.17 2.40 0.45
C ALA A 127 23.94 3.26 0.09
N GLU A 128 23.63 3.41 -1.22
CA GLU A 128 22.41 4.10 -1.66
C GLU A 128 21.16 3.39 -1.16
N VAL A 129 21.10 2.06 -1.30
CA VAL A 129 19.93 1.28 -0.85
C VAL A 129 19.78 1.35 0.67
N GLN A 130 20.89 1.23 1.42
CA GLN A 130 20.88 1.40 2.88
C GLN A 130 20.41 2.79 3.30
N ALA A 131 20.84 3.85 2.59
CA ALA A 131 20.38 5.21 2.84
C ALA A 131 18.88 5.38 2.60
N ARG A 132 18.33 4.79 1.52
CA ARG A 132 16.88 4.79 1.25
C ARG A 132 16.10 4.03 2.33
N ILE A 133 16.58 2.89 2.78
CA ILE A 133 15.99 2.14 3.90
C ILE A 133 15.94 3.02 5.16
N ALA A 134 17.05 3.67 5.51
CA ALA A 134 17.17 4.49 6.70
C ALA A 134 16.29 5.76 6.63
N SER A 135 16.18 6.39 5.45
CA SER A 135 15.47 7.66 5.30
C SER A 135 13.99 7.53 4.91
N CYS A 136 13.56 6.40 4.36
CA CYS A 136 12.21 6.18 3.86
C CYS A 136 11.51 5.03 4.56
N TRP A 137 12.06 3.80 4.47
CA TRP A 137 11.42 2.59 4.99
C TRP A 137 11.27 2.64 6.51
N GLN A 138 12.37 2.89 7.22
CA GLN A 138 12.36 2.90 8.69
C GLN A 138 11.42 3.96 9.28
N PRO A 139 11.43 5.23 8.83
CA PRO A 139 10.49 6.22 9.34
C PRO A 139 9.03 5.87 9.04
N TYR A 140 8.74 5.34 7.84
CA TYR A 140 7.39 4.94 7.48
C TYR A 140 6.88 3.82 8.38
N HIS A 141 7.64 2.76 8.51
CA HIS A 141 7.29 1.61 9.35
C HIS A 141 7.20 1.97 10.84
N ALA A 142 8.08 2.85 11.32
CA ALA A 142 8.00 3.36 12.69
C ALA A 142 6.71 4.16 12.95
N ALA A 143 6.28 4.99 11.99
CA ALA A 143 5.05 5.77 12.12
C ALA A 143 3.79 4.88 12.09
N VAL A 144 3.73 3.88 11.21
CA VAL A 144 2.63 2.90 11.16
C VAL A 144 2.56 2.10 12.47
N ALA A 145 3.69 1.57 12.92
CA ALA A 145 3.75 0.84 14.20
C ALA A 145 3.27 1.70 15.37
N GLN A 146 3.77 2.93 15.49
CA GLN A 146 3.39 3.85 16.56
C GLN A 146 1.89 4.17 16.53
N ALA A 147 1.30 4.38 15.34
CA ALA A 147 -0.12 4.66 15.20
C ALA A 147 -0.98 3.48 15.66
N ILE A 148 -0.62 2.26 15.24
CA ILE A 148 -1.32 1.02 15.62
C ILE A 148 -1.17 0.75 17.12
N ASP A 149 0.03 0.90 17.67
CA ASP A 149 0.29 0.71 19.11
C ASP A 149 -0.48 1.71 19.97
N ALA A 150 -0.53 2.98 19.56
CA ALA A 150 -1.29 4.02 20.26
C ALA A 150 -2.81 3.75 20.22
N ALA A 151 -3.34 3.33 19.07
CA ALA A 151 -4.73 2.94 18.91
C ALA A 151 -5.07 1.74 19.81
N HIS A 152 -4.25 0.69 19.74
CA HIS A 152 -4.44 -0.51 20.55
C HIS A 152 -4.33 -0.24 22.05
N ALA A 153 -3.34 0.52 22.49
CA ALA A 153 -3.15 0.87 23.90
C ALA A 153 -4.33 1.66 24.48
N ARG A 154 -4.94 2.54 23.68
CA ARG A 154 -6.08 3.38 24.10
C ARG A 154 -7.40 2.62 24.13
N HIS A 155 -7.63 1.72 23.16
CA HIS A 155 -8.95 1.13 22.91
C HIS A 155 -9.02 -0.38 23.20
N GLY A 156 -7.87 -1.03 23.43
CA GLY A 156 -7.77 -2.48 23.60
C GLY A 156 -7.86 -3.26 22.28
N TYR A 157 -7.96 -2.56 21.16
CA TYR A 157 -7.90 -3.11 19.79
C TYR A 157 -7.47 -2.05 18.79
N SER A 158 -7.09 -2.48 17.60
CA SER A 158 -6.83 -1.61 16.46
C SER A 158 -7.37 -2.22 15.16
N ILE A 159 -7.83 -1.34 14.27
CA ILE A 159 -8.20 -1.69 12.90
C ILE A 159 -7.28 -0.87 11.99
N HIS A 160 -6.41 -1.53 11.24
CA HIS A 160 -5.53 -0.90 10.28
C HIS A 160 -6.01 -1.21 8.86
N ILE A 161 -6.20 -0.18 8.05
CA ILE A 161 -6.48 -0.31 6.61
C ILE A 161 -5.30 0.24 5.84
N ASN A 162 -4.64 -0.64 5.12
CA ASN A 162 -3.56 -0.34 4.19
C ASN A 162 -4.18 0.03 2.84
N CYS A 163 -4.17 1.33 2.51
CA CYS A 163 -4.93 1.92 1.42
C CYS A 163 -4.12 1.91 0.12
N HIS A 164 -4.66 1.26 -0.91
CA HIS A 164 -4.05 1.11 -2.22
C HIS A 164 -5.03 1.39 -3.35
N SER A 165 -4.50 1.46 -4.56
CA SER A 165 -5.28 1.39 -5.78
C SER A 165 -4.63 0.45 -6.80
N MET A 166 -5.44 -0.11 -7.65
CA MET A 166 -5.04 -1.05 -8.69
C MET A 166 -5.57 -0.60 -10.06
N PRO A 167 -4.88 -0.97 -11.16
CA PRO A 167 -5.40 -0.72 -12.50
C PRO A 167 -6.69 -1.52 -12.74
N ALA A 168 -7.53 -1.07 -13.68
CA ALA A 168 -8.74 -1.79 -14.06
C ALA A 168 -8.47 -3.17 -14.66
N VAL A 169 -7.32 -3.29 -15.35
CA VAL A 169 -6.87 -4.53 -15.98
C VAL A 169 -5.43 -4.80 -15.57
N ALA A 170 -5.15 -6.01 -15.15
CA ALA A 170 -3.80 -6.45 -14.80
C ALA A 170 -2.84 -6.28 -15.99
N SER A 171 -1.62 -5.79 -15.72
CA SER A 171 -0.58 -5.69 -16.74
C SER A 171 -0.31 -7.05 -17.39
N ASN A 172 -0.04 -7.08 -18.70
CA ASN A 172 0.41 -8.28 -19.40
C ASN A 172 1.78 -8.80 -18.89
N PHE A 173 2.53 -7.97 -18.16
CA PHE A 173 3.78 -8.34 -17.48
C PHE A 173 3.56 -8.79 -16.02
N ALA A 174 2.30 -8.84 -15.55
CA ALA A 174 2.01 -9.39 -14.22
C ALA A 174 2.34 -10.89 -14.18
N THR A 175 2.92 -11.37 -13.06
CA THR A 175 3.15 -12.81 -12.85
C THR A 175 1.87 -13.58 -12.66
N ASP A 176 0.91 -12.93 -12.02
CA ASP A 176 -0.34 -13.53 -11.63
C ASP A 176 -1.46 -12.87 -12.45
N PHE A 177 -2.23 -13.69 -13.15
CA PHE A 177 -3.44 -13.25 -13.85
C PHE A 177 -3.26 -12.11 -14.86
N PRO A 178 -2.28 -12.16 -15.81
CA PRO A 178 -2.07 -11.10 -16.78
C PRO A 178 -3.33 -10.88 -17.64
N GLY A 179 -3.70 -9.60 -17.81
CA GLY A 179 -4.88 -9.20 -18.59
C GLY A 179 -6.22 -9.44 -17.91
N GLU A 180 -6.25 -9.85 -16.63
CA GLU A 180 -7.50 -10.02 -15.88
C GLU A 180 -8.12 -8.66 -15.54
N GLU A 181 -9.44 -8.54 -15.71
CA GLU A 181 -10.21 -7.39 -15.25
C GLU A 181 -10.40 -7.45 -13.73
N HIS A 182 -10.14 -6.32 -13.06
CA HIS A 182 -10.28 -6.25 -11.62
C HIS A 182 -11.65 -5.76 -11.19
N ALA A 183 -12.13 -6.27 -10.04
CA ALA A 183 -13.31 -5.75 -9.36
C ALA A 183 -13.12 -4.27 -8.94
N ASP A 184 -14.21 -3.59 -8.53
CA ASP A 184 -14.15 -2.22 -8.01
C ASP A 184 -13.28 -2.12 -6.76
N PHE A 185 -13.37 -3.14 -5.89
CA PHE A 185 -12.54 -3.27 -4.70
C PHE A 185 -11.97 -4.68 -4.55
N VAL A 186 -10.77 -4.76 -3.97
CA VAL A 186 -10.24 -6.01 -3.43
C VAL A 186 -9.96 -5.83 -1.95
N VAL A 187 -10.49 -6.75 -1.13
CA VAL A 187 -10.23 -6.81 0.32
C VAL A 187 -9.27 -7.96 0.58
N GLY A 188 -8.05 -7.63 1.01
CA GLY A 188 -6.98 -8.58 1.30
C GLY A 188 -6.70 -8.69 2.80
N ASP A 189 -6.87 -9.89 3.37
CA ASP A 189 -6.55 -10.20 4.77
C ASP A 189 -5.66 -11.44 4.91
N ARG A 190 -4.92 -11.75 3.82
CA ARG A 190 -4.01 -12.89 3.76
C ARG A 190 -4.67 -14.20 4.16
N ASP A 191 -5.83 -14.46 3.54
CA ASP A 191 -6.64 -15.66 3.76
C ASP A 191 -7.08 -15.80 5.24
N GLY A 192 -7.49 -14.69 5.87
CA GLY A 192 -7.97 -14.62 7.25
C GLY A 192 -6.87 -14.56 8.30
N SER A 193 -5.58 -14.47 7.91
CA SER A 193 -4.46 -14.49 8.86
C SER A 193 -4.19 -13.12 9.51
N THR A 194 -4.65 -12.01 8.90
CA THR A 194 -4.34 -10.64 9.37
C THR A 194 -5.54 -9.89 9.95
N ALA A 195 -6.75 -10.41 9.79
CA ALA A 195 -7.96 -9.86 10.39
C ALA A 195 -8.97 -10.97 10.74
N SER A 196 -9.94 -10.66 11.60
CA SER A 196 -11.06 -11.60 11.85
C SER A 196 -11.96 -11.67 10.62
N THR A 197 -12.46 -12.87 10.32
CA THR A 197 -13.38 -13.12 9.21
C THR A 197 -14.62 -12.22 9.31
N ALA A 198 -15.13 -11.98 10.50
CA ALA A 198 -16.31 -11.14 10.73
C ALA A 198 -16.04 -9.68 10.33
N LEU A 199 -14.87 -9.12 10.70
CA LEU A 199 -14.49 -7.76 10.31
C LEU A 199 -14.33 -7.65 8.79
N THR A 200 -13.61 -8.58 8.17
CA THR A 200 -13.43 -8.62 6.72
C THR A 200 -14.76 -8.72 5.98
N GLN A 201 -15.66 -9.60 6.44
CA GLN A 201 -16.98 -9.75 5.84
C GLN A 201 -17.83 -8.48 6.00
N ARG A 202 -17.72 -7.78 7.14
CA ARG A 202 -18.43 -6.52 7.38
C ARG A 202 -18.02 -5.44 6.37
N ILE A 203 -16.71 -5.31 6.09
CA ILE A 203 -16.18 -4.38 5.06
C ILE A 203 -16.73 -4.75 3.68
N ARG A 204 -16.60 -6.03 3.30
CA ARG A 204 -17.07 -6.53 2.00
C ARG A 204 -18.57 -6.31 1.80
N SER A 205 -19.38 -6.65 2.79
CA SER A 205 -20.85 -6.47 2.73
C SER A 205 -21.23 -5.00 2.64
N HIS A 206 -20.51 -4.11 3.32
CA HIS A 206 -20.78 -2.67 3.23
C HIS A 206 -20.52 -2.13 1.83
N LEU A 207 -19.37 -2.43 1.25
CA LEU A 207 -19.01 -1.98 -0.10
C LEU A 207 -19.96 -2.59 -1.16
N ALA A 208 -20.28 -3.87 -1.06
CA ALA A 208 -21.26 -4.52 -1.94
C ALA A 208 -22.67 -3.90 -1.79
N GLY A 209 -23.06 -3.54 -0.58
CA GLY A 209 -24.33 -2.84 -0.30
C GLY A 209 -24.41 -1.44 -0.92
N LEU A 210 -23.26 -0.80 -1.20
CA LEU A 210 -23.16 0.44 -1.94
C LEU A 210 -23.18 0.25 -3.47
N GLY A 211 -23.24 -1.00 -3.95
CA GLY A 211 -23.32 -1.35 -5.37
C GLY A 211 -22.00 -1.68 -6.04
N TYR A 212 -20.88 -1.77 -5.27
CA TYR A 212 -19.57 -2.12 -5.81
C TYR A 212 -19.36 -3.63 -5.93
N SER A 213 -18.64 -4.04 -6.95
CA SER A 213 -18.07 -5.39 -7.04
C SER A 213 -16.88 -5.51 -6.07
N VAL A 214 -16.85 -6.57 -5.25
CA VAL A 214 -15.83 -6.74 -4.19
C VAL A 214 -15.23 -8.13 -4.27
N ALA A 215 -13.96 -8.21 -4.68
CA ALA A 215 -13.18 -9.43 -4.64
C ALA A 215 -12.54 -9.62 -3.24
N TYR A 216 -12.16 -10.86 -2.93
CA TYR A 216 -11.56 -11.25 -1.66
C TYR A 216 -10.27 -12.02 -1.89
N ASN A 217 -9.17 -11.47 -1.40
CA ASN A 217 -7.83 -12.06 -1.52
C ASN A 217 -7.42 -12.41 -2.96
N HIS A 218 -8.05 -11.79 -3.96
CA HIS A 218 -7.76 -12.06 -5.36
C HIS A 218 -7.90 -10.77 -6.18
N PRO A 219 -6.90 -10.40 -6.97
CA PRO A 219 -5.56 -10.99 -7.04
C PRO A 219 -4.63 -10.54 -5.89
N TYR A 220 -5.04 -9.59 -5.07
CA TYR A 220 -4.21 -8.99 -4.02
C TYR A 220 -4.66 -9.45 -2.63
N LYS A 221 -3.79 -10.21 -1.94
CA LYS A 221 -4.08 -10.73 -0.59
C LYS A 221 -3.59 -9.83 0.55
N GLY A 222 -2.79 -8.82 0.23
CA GLY A 222 -2.01 -8.07 1.19
C GLY A 222 -0.59 -8.64 1.36
N VAL A 223 0.37 -7.74 1.62
CA VAL A 223 1.79 -8.09 1.71
C VAL A 223 2.41 -7.62 3.03
N GLU A 224 3.53 -6.92 3.02
CA GLU A 224 4.36 -6.69 4.21
C GLU A 224 3.65 -5.92 5.32
N LEU A 225 2.99 -4.80 5.01
CA LEU A 225 2.40 -3.94 6.04
C LEU A 225 1.29 -4.65 6.82
N VAL A 226 0.37 -5.33 6.13
CA VAL A 226 -0.70 -6.07 6.81
C VAL A 226 -0.17 -7.29 7.54
N ARG A 227 0.84 -7.99 7.00
CA ARG A 227 1.48 -9.14 7.63
C ARG A 227 2.20 -8.74 8.92
N ARG A 228 2.98 -7.65 8.86
CA ARG A 228 3.86 -7.21 9.94
C ARG A 228 3.10 -6.65 11.14
N TYR A 229 2.02 -5.91 10.89
CA TYR A 229 1.32 -5.13 11.91
C TYR A 229 0.01 -5.74 12.39
N SER A 230 -0.30 -6.96 11.97
CA SER A 230 -1.47 -7.70 12.45
C SER A 230 -1.11 -8.69 13.57
N ASN A 231 -2.05 -8.87 14.45
CA ASN A 231 -2.14 -9.96 15.41
C ASN A 231 -3.61 -10.09 15.85
N PRO A 232 -4.47 -10.76 15.06
CA PRO A 232 -5.90 -10.84 15.34
C PRO A 232 -6.21 -11.49 16.71
N GLY A 233 -5.35 -12.40 17.16
CA GLY A 233 -5.46 -13.02 18.49
C GLY A 233 -5.27 -12.02 19.66
N GLN A 234 -4.65 -10.88 19.39
CA GLN A 234 -4.52 -9.76 20.31
C GLN A 234 -5.36 -8.54 19.87
N HIS A 235 -6.38 -8.75 19.05
CA HIS A 235 -7.27 -7.72 18.52
C HIS A 235 -6.56 -6.61 17.73
N ARG A 236 -5.47 -6.95 17.03
CA ARG A 236 -4.78 -6.09 16.06
C ARG A 236 -5.12 -6.60 14.68
N HIS A 237 -6.07 -5.94 14.01
CA HIS A 237 -6.53 -6.33 12.69
C HIS A 237 -5.92 -5.43 11.62
N SER A 238 -5.47 -6.02 10.51
CA SER A 238 -4.87 -5.29 9.40
C SER A 238 -5.39 -5.84 8.08
N ILE A 239 -5.91 -4.96 7.21
CA ILE A 239 -6.56 -5.31 5.95
C ILE A 239 -6.01 -4.40 4.86
N GLN A 240 -5.60 -4.98 3.73
CA GLN A 240 -5.28 -4.24 2.52
C GLN A 240 -6.57 -3.98 1.75
N LEU A 241 -6.80 -2.73 1.36
CA LEU A 241 -7.93 -2.33 0.54
C LEU A 241 -7.43 -1.74 -0.77
N GLU A 242 -7.70 -2.44 -1.85
CA GLU A 242 -7.41 -2.00 -3.22
C GLU A 242 -8.64 -1.37 -3.86
N ILE A 243 -8.46 -0.25 -4.54
CA ILE A 243 -9.50 0.50 -5.23
C ILE A 243 -9.18 0.51 -6.72
N ASN A 244 -10.14 0.11 -7.56
CA ASN A 244 -10.01 0.22 -9.00
C ASN A 244 -9.89 1.70 -9.40
N ARG A 245 -8.81 2.05 -10.11
CA ARG A 245 -8.47 3.44 -10.47
C ARG A 245 -9.53 4.11 -11.32
N THR A 246 -10.21 3.37 -12.18
CA THR A 246 -11.27 3.92 -13.06
C THR A 246 -12.46 4.51 -12.32
N LEU A 247 -12.65 4.14 -11.05
CA LEU A 247 -13.71 4.72 -10.21
C LEU A 247 -13.49 6.21 -9.92
N TYR A 248 -12.25 6.72 -10.01
CA TYR A 248 -11.94 8.08 -9.55
C TYR A 248 -10.94 8.86 -10.42
N MET A 249 -10.26 8.19 -11.36
CA MET A 249 -9.29 8.83 -12.26
C MET A 249 -9.26 8.19 -13.63
N ASP A 250 -8.72 8.92 -14.61
CA ASP A 250 -8.30 8.38 -15.90
C ASP A 250 -6.89 7.79 -15.74
N GLU A 251 -6.73 6.49 -15.98
CA GLU A 251 -5.46 5.78 -15.76
C GLU A 251 -4.35 6.22 -16.73
N ARG A 252 -4.71 6.74 -17.89
CA ARG A 252 -3.74 7.18 -18.90
C ARG A 252 -3.18 8.58 -18.59
N THR A 253 -4.05 9.50 -18.15
CA THR A 253 -3.68 10.90 -17.88
C THR A 253 -3.38 11.15 -16.40
N LEU A 254 -3.77 10.23 -15.51
CA LEU A 254 -3.74 10.36 -14.06
C LEU A 254 -4.61 11.52 -13.54
N GLU A 255 -5.54 12.03 -14.33
CA GLU A 255 -6.44 13.11 -13.95
C GLU A 255 -7.65 12.58 -13.18
N ILE A 256 -8.07 13.33 -12.16
CA ILE A 256 -9.28 13.01 -11.37
C ILE A 256 -10.50 13.12 -12.28
N THR A 257 -11.40 12.14 -12.20
CA THR A 257 -12.67 12.12 -12.92
C THR A 257 -13.84 12.56 -12.04
N GLY A 258 -15.02 12.70 -12.64
CA GLY A 258 -16.27 12.99 -11.91
C GLY A 258 -16.64 11.94 -10.85
N GLY A 259 -16.12 10.70 -10.94
CA GLY A 259 -16.36 9.63 -9.97
C GLY A 259 -15.69 9.85 -8.61
N PHE A 260 -14.65 10.69 -8.54
CA PHE A 260 -13.86 10.90 -7.32
C PHE A 260 -14.71 11.28 -6.10
N THR A 261 -15.63 12.23 -6.23
CA THR A 261 -16.46 12.71 -5.11
C THR A 261 -17.41 11.62 -4.60
N ALA A 262 -18.01 10.85 -5.52
CA ALA A 262 -18.90 9.75 -5.15
C ALA A 262 -18.14 8.63 -4.44
N LEU A 263 -16.97 8.26 -4.94
CA LEU A 263 -16.09 7.28 -4.29
C LEU A 263 -15.63 7.77 -2.90
N GLN A 264 -15.22 9.04 -2.78
CA GLN A 264 -14.83 9.60 -1.49
C GLN A 264 -15.96 9.55 -0.47
N ALA A 265 -17.23 9.79 -0.89
CA ALA A 265 -18.40 9.65 -0.02
C ALA A 265 -18.60 8.19 0.44
N SER A 266 -18.41 7.22 -0.45
CA SER A 266 -18.46 5.79 -0.13
C SER A 266 -17.37 5.38 0.87
N LEU A 267 -16.14 5.86 0.68
CA LEU A 267 -15.03 5.62 1.60
C LEU A 267 -15.27 6.28 2.98
N ARG A 268 -15.87 7.47 3.00
CA ARG A 268 -16.29 8.12 4.25
C ARG A 268 -17.34 7.28 4.99
N SER A 269 -18.28 6.69 4.27
CA SER A 269 -19.28 5.77 4.84
C SER A 269 -18.62 4.51 5.40
N LEU A 270 -17.64 3.94 4.70
CA LEU A 270 -16.86 2.80 5.20
C LEU A 270 -16.08 3.16 6.47
N VAL A 271 -15.39 4.31 6.49
CA VAL A 271 -14.67 4.79 7.68
C VAL A 271 -15.63 4.99 8.85
N ALA A 272 -16.82 5.58 8.62
CA ALA A 272 -17.84 5.73 9.67
C ALA A 272 -18.31 4.38 10.23
N LEU A 273 -18.50 3.37 9.37
CA LEU A 273 -18.82 2.01 9.80
C LEU A 273 -17.70 1.44 10.69
N LEU A 274 -16.44 1.56 10.27
CA LEU A 274 -15.29 1.03 11.01
C LEU A 274 -15.11 1.71 12.38
N LEU A 275 -15.37 3.02 12.48
CA LEU A 275 -15.34 3.75 13.74
C LEU A 275 -16.41 3.30 14.73
N GLN A 276 -17.50 2.71 14.26
CA GLN A 276 -18.57 2.13 15.08
C GLN A 276 -18.40 0.61 15.32
N THR A 277 -17.33 0.02 14.78
CA THR A 277 -17.10 -1.42 14.84
C THR A 277 -16.09 -1.76 15.93
N ASP A 278 -16.52 -2.51 16.93
CA ASP A 278 -15.62 -3.19 17.86
C ASP A 278 -15.43 -4.64 17.38
N PRO A 279 -14.27 -5.01 16.85
CA PRO A 279 -14.05 -6.37 16.33
C PRO A 279 -14.06 -7.44 17.40
N ARG A 280 -14.02 -7.09 18.68
CA ARG A 280 -14.15 -8.03 19.80
C ARG A 280 -15.60 -8.45 20.07
N ALA A 281 -16.55 -7.69 19.53
CA ALA A 281 -17.99 -7.94 19.64
C ALA A 281 -18.61 -8.58 18.38
N LEU A 282 -17.77 -8.95 17.39
CA LEU A 282 -18.19 -9.56 16.12
C LEU A 282 -18.18 -11.09 16.14
#